data_dba16c0787f55c676382ae0f56575940
#
_entry.id   dba16c0787f55c676382ae0f56575940
#
_cell.length_a   1.000
_cell.length_b   1.000
_cell.length_c   1.000
_cell.angle_alpha   90.00
_cell.angle_beta   90.00
_cell.angle_gamma   90.00
#
_symmetry.space_group_name_H-M   'P 1'
#
loop_
_entity.id
_entity.type
_entity.pdbx_description
1 polymer ?
#
loop_
_entity_poly.entity_id
_entity_poly.type
_entity_poly.pdbx_seq_one_letter_code
_entity_poly.pdbx_strand_id
1 'polypeptide(L)'
;MRRRDFITLIGGAATTWSLAASCAALAQSYPSKPVRVIVPFAPAGPADVLARLLMSKLSQGLGQQFYIENQAGAGGNLGMGAAARATPDGYTIAVVSTSFVVNPSLYPKIPYDPYRDFAPITLAAVSPTCW
;
A
#
# COMPACT_ATOMS: atom_id res chain seq x y z
N MET A 1 41.13 33.21 -30.17
CA MET A 1 40.41 31.96 -29.74
C MET A 1 41.01 30.77 -30.44
N ARG A 2 41.63 29.87 -29.72
CA ARG A 2 42.33 28.70 -30.29
C ARG A 2 41.32 27.60 -30.55
N ARG A 3 41.40 26.90 -31.69
CA ARG A 3 40.49 25.81 -32.10
C ARG A 3 40.33 24.72 -31.05
N ARG A 4 41.28 24.58 -30.12
CA ARG A 4 41.25 23.61 -29.01
C ARG A 4 40.22 23.97 -27.95
N ASP A 5 39.94 25.24 -27.69
CA ASP A 5 39.02 25.68 -26.63
C ASP A 5 37.55 25.46 -27.02
N PHE A 6 37.26 25.40 -28.33
CA PHE A 6 35.93 25.15 -28.87
C PHE A 6 35.51 23.68 -28.77
N ILE A 7 36.48 22.77 -28.87
CA ILE A 7 36.22 21.32 -28.81
C ILE A 7 35.95 20.86 -27.35
N THR A 8 36.60 21.49 -26.37
CA THR A 8 36.36 21.19 -24.95
C THR A 8 35.00 21.68 -24.44
N LEU A 9 34.48 22.77 -24.98
CA LEU A 9 33.15 23.31 -24.64
C LEU A 9 32.01 22.44 -25.18
N ILE A 10 32.15 21.84 -26.36
CA ILE A 10 31.13 20.99 -26.97
C ILE A 10 31.15 19.57 -26.31
N GLY A 11 32.31 19.07 -25.93
CA GLY A 11 32.45 17.74 -25.25
C GLY A 11 31.86 17.72 -23.86
N GLY A 12 31.90 18.83 -23.12
CA GLY A 12 31.34 18.92 -21.76
C GLY A 12 29.81 18.99 -21.69
N ALA A 13 29.16 19.56 -22.70
CA ALA A 13 27.71 19.72 -22.73
C ALA A 13 26.96 18.42 -23.10
N ALA A 14 27.59 17.56 -23.90
CA ALA A 14 26.95 16.32 -24.34
C ALA A 14 26.89 15.22 -23.24
N THR A 15 27.82 15.23 -22.28
CA THR A 15 27.87 14.23 -21.22
C THR A 15 26.91 14.52 -20.08
N THR A 16 26.55 15.76 -19.80
CA THR A 16 25.60 16.14 -18.76
C THR A 16 24.14 15.84 -19.13
N TRP A 17 23.80 15.86 -20.41
CA TRP A 17 22.42 15.58 -20.85
C TRP A 17 22.06 14.08 -20.80
N SER A 18 23.04 13.20 -20.95
CA SER A 18 22.84 11.74 -20.90
C SER A 18 22.55 11.23 -19.48
N LEU A 19 23.02 11.91 -18.43
CA LEU A 19 22.77 11.54 -17.02
C LEU A 19 21.39 11.99 -16.54
N ALA A 20 20.85 13.09 -17.06
CA ALA A 20 19.51 13.57 -16.68
C ALA A 20 18.37 12.71 -17.27
N ALA A 21 18.58 12.08 -18.41
CA ALA A 21 17.59 11.23 -19.08
C ALA A 21 17.38 9.88 -18.37
N SER A 22 18.37 9.41 -17.60
CA SER A 22 18.30 8.10 -16.93
C SER A 22 17.44 8.09 -15.66
N CYS A 23 17.20 9.24 -15.03
CA CYS A 23 16.34 9.32 -13.83
C CYS A 23 14.83 9.35 -14.15
N ALA A 24 14.44 9.68 -15.37
CA ALA A 24 13.01 9.73 -15.75
C ALA A 24 12.40 8.35 -16.01
N ALA A 25 13.22 7.30 -16.19
CA ALA A 25 12.75 5.96 -16.59
C ALA A 25 12.26 5.07 -15.44
N LEU A 26 12.33 5.52 -14.17
CA LEU A 26 12.02 4.68 -13.01
C LEU A 26 10.71 5.02 -12.28
N ALA A 27 9.96 6.00 -12.74
CA ALA A 27 8.63 6.26 -12.20
C ALA A 27 7.63 5.24 -12.78
N GLN A 28 7.69 3.98 -12.34
CA GLN A 28 6.63 3.03 -12.62
C GLN A 28 5.35 3.57 -11.97
N SER A 29 4.33 3.79 -12.80
CA SER A 29 3.02 4.21 -12.31
C SER A 29 2.47 3.14 -11.36
N TYR A 30 2.32 3.48 -10.09
CA TYR A 30 1.64 2.62 -9.12
C TYR A 30 0.12 2.84 -9.20
N PRO A 31 -0.69 1.79 -9.17
CA PRO A 31 -0.32 0.36 -9.25
C PRO A 31 -0.14 -0.12 -10.70
N SER A 32 0.87 -0.95 -10.96
CA SER A 32 1.13 -1.58 -12.27
C SER A 32 0.54 -3.00 -12.40
N LYS A 33 0.09 -3.58 -11.29
CA LYS A 33 -0.53 -4.91 -11.19
C LYS A 33 -1.69 -4.86 -10.18
N PRO A 34 -2.58 -5.86 -10.16
CA PRO A 34 -3.67 -5.93 -9.20
C PRO A 34 -3.20 -5.87 -7.75
N VAL A 35 -3.96 -5.16 -6.91
CA VAL A 35 -3.68 -4.97 -5.48
C VAL A 35 -4.57 -5.89 -4.66
N ARG A 36 -3.97 -6.67 -3.78
CA ARG A 36 -4.65 -7.55 -2.84
C ARG A 36 -5.10 -6.77 -1.61
N VAL A 37 -6.36 -6.95 -1.22
CA VAL A 37 -6.94 -6.27 -0.06
C VAL A 37 -7.44 -7.30 0.95
N ILE A 38 -6.74 -7.44 2.05
CA ILE A 38 -7.12 -8.36 3.12
C ILE A 38 -8.12 -7.67 4.05
N VAL A 39 -9.29 -8.30 4.21
CA VAL A 39 -10.31 -7.92 5.18
C VAL A 39 -10.40 -9.02 6.22
N PRO A 40 -9.97 -8.78 7.49
CA PRO A 40 -9.87 -9.80 8.52
C PRO A 40 -11.23 -10.13 9.18
N PHE A 41 -12.31 -10.00 8.41
CA PHE A 41 -13.68 -10.23 8.86
C PHE A 41 -14.47 -11.02 7.82
N ALA A 42 -15.61 -11.58 8.28
CA ALA A 42 -16.51 -12.32 7.40
C ALA A 42 -17.05 -11.42 6.26
N PRO A 43 -17.33 -12.01 5.10
CA PRO A 43 -18.00 -11.32 4.00
C PRO A 43 -19.33 -10.72 4.44
N ALA A 44 -19.75 -9.64 3.79
CA ALA A 44 -20.98 -8.90 4.05
C ALA A 44 -21.06 -8.23 5.44
N GLY A 45 -19.99 -8.23 6.22
CA GLY A 45 -19.90 -7.42 7.44
C GLY A 45 -19.65 -5.93 7.12
N PRO A 46 -19.82 -5.03 8.11
CA PRO A 46 -19.64 -3.58 7.88
C PRO A 46 -18.27 -3.21 7.29
N ALA A 47 -17.21 -3.85 7.76
CA ALA A 47 -15.86 -3.64 7.24
C ALA A 47 -15.70 -4.12 5.79
N ASP A 48 -16.33 -5.24 5.43
CA ASP A 48 -16.29 -5.77 4.07
C ASP A 48 -17.06 -4.88 3.09
N VAL A 49 -18.26 -4.44 3.49
CA VAL A 49 -19.07 -3.52 2.66
C VAL A 49 -18.33 -2.22 2.39
N LEU A 50 -17.74 -1.62 3.43
CA LEU A 50 -16.93 -0.42 3.30
C LEU A 50 -15.72 -0.65 2.39
N ALA A 51 -15.00 -1.76 2.60
CA ALA A 51 -13.85 -2.12 1.78
C ALA A 51 -14.25 -2.26 0.31
N ARG A 52 -15.36 -2.94 -0.01
CA ARG A 52 -15.85 -3.09 -1.40
C ARG A 52 -16.16 -1.75 -2.06
N LEU A 53 -16.81 -0.85 -1.34
CA LEU A 53 -17.13 0.50 -1.85
C LEU A 53 -15.86 1.29 -2.16
N LEU A 54 -14.90 1.30 -1.24
CA LEU A 54 -13.63 2.01 -1.41
C LEU A 54 -12.80 1.39 -2.54
N MET A 55 -12.65 0.07 -2.56
CA MET A 55 -11.82 -0.61 -3.56
C MET A 55 -12.42 -0.50 -4.97
N SER A 56 -13.74 -0.46 -5.11
CA SER A 56 -14.40 -0.18 -6.39
C SER A 56 -14.01 1.21 -6.92
N LYS A 57 -14.01 2.24 -6.05
CA LYS A 57 -13.62 3.61 -6.44
C LYS A 57 -12.13 3.71 -6.75
N LEU A 58 -11.27 3.06 -5.96
CA LEU A 58 -9.83 3.01 -6.22
C LEU A 58 -9.51 2.30 -7.52
N SER A 59 -10.19 1.18 -7.81
CA SER A 59 -10.00 0.46 -9.09
C SER A 59 -10.36 1.33 -10.29
N GLN A 60 -11.44 2.13 -10.20
CA GLN A 60 -11.83 3.06 -11.26
C GLN A 60 -10.83 4.21 -11.41
N GLY A 61 -10.34 4.77 -10.29
CA GLY A 61 -9.44 5.92 -10.32
C GLY A 61 -8.01 5.60 -10.72
N LEU A 62 -7.52 4.42 -10.34
CA LEU A 62 -6.13 4.00 -10.55
C LEU A 62 -5.94 3.04 -11.72
N GLY A 63 -7.02 2.61 -12.38
CA GLY A 63 -6.96 1.76 -13.57
C GLY A 63 -6.47 0.33 -13.33
N GLN A 64 -6.37 -0.10 -12.06
CA GLN A 64 -5.97 -1.45 -11.67
C GLN A 64 -6.98 -2.06 -10.70
N GLN A 65 -7.10 -3.38 -10.74
CA GLN A 65 -8.04 -4.10 -9.89
C GLN A 65 -7.56 -4.17 -8.44
N PHE A 66 -8.43 -3.78 -7.50
CA PHE A 66 -8.28 -4.01 -6.06
C PHE A 66 -9.23 -5.16 -5.69
N TYR A 67 -8.68 -6.35 -5.42
CA TYR A 67 -9.50 -7.51 -5.09
C TYR A 67 -9.47 -7.82 -3.60
N ILE A 68 -10.66 -8.12 -3.06
CA ILE A 68 -10.86 -8.35 -1.63
C ILE A 68 -10.74 -9.84 -1.32
N GLU A 69 -9.99 -10.11 -0.27
CA GLU A 69 -9.86 -11.44 0.33
C GLU A 69 -10.27 -11.38 1.80
N ASN A 70 -11.36 -12.05 2.12
CA ASN A 70 -11.85 -12.14 3.49
C ASN A 70 -11.13 -13.26 4.24
N GLN A 71 -10.43 -12.91 5.33
CA GLN A 71 -9.72 -13.86 6.19
C GLN A 71 -10.16 -13.69 7.64
N ALA A 72 -11.38 -14.18 7.94
CA ALA A 72 -11.94 -14.11 9.28
C ALA A 72 -11.31 -15.16 10.21
N GLY A 73 -11.31 -14.85 11.50
CA GLY A 73 -10.92 -15.79 12.56
C GLY A 73 -10.15 -15.13 13.69
N ALA A 74 -10.32 -15.65 14.90
CA ALA A 74 -9.64 -15.18 16.12
C ALA A 74 -9.72 -13.66 16.35
N GLY A 75 -10.92 -13.06 16.19
CA GLY A 75 -11.10 -11.61 16.32
C GLY A 75 -10.39 -10.79 15.25
N GLY A 76 -10.10 -11.38 14.08
CA GLY A 76 -9.36 -10.75 12.99
C GLY A 76 -7.84 -11.04 13.00
N ASN A 77 -7.31 -11.66 14.06
CA ASN A 77 -5.88 -11.92 14.19
C ASN A 77 -5.33 -12.80 13.06
N LEU A 78 -6.15 -13.68 12.49
CA LEU A 78 -5.73 -14.54 11.38
C LEU A 78 -5.40 -13.70 10.12
N GLY A 79 -6.33 -12.86 9.69
CA GLY A 79 -6.15 -12.00 8.52
C GLY A 79 -5.06 -10.94 8.73
N MET A 80 -4.99 -10.36 9.95
CA MET A 80 -3.94 -9.39 10.28
C MET A 80 -2.55 -10.04 10.24
N GLY A 81 -2.41 -11.27 10.77
CA GLY A 81 -1.18 -12.03 10.69
C GLY A 81 -0.81 -12.44 9.25
N ALA A 82 -1.79 -12.67 8.39
CA ALA A 82 -1.52 -12.90 6.97
C ALA A 82 -1.03 -11.63 6.26
N ALA A 83 -1.62 -10.48 6.59
CA ALA A 83 -1.18 -9.18 6.07
C ALA A 83 0.24 -8.82 6.54
N ALA A 84 0.55 -9.05 7.82
CA ALA A 84 1.88 -8.80 8.38
C ALA A 84 2.99 -9.62 7.72
N ARG A 85 2.68 -10.82 7.23
CA ARG A 85 3.63 -11.68 6.50
C ARG A 85 3.71 -11.42 5.01
N ALA A 86 2.87 -10.54 4.48
CA ALA A 86 2.91 -10.20 3.06
C ALA A 86 4.17 -9.40 2.71
N THR A 87 4.58 -9.47 1.45
CA THR A 87 5.70 -8.66 0.96
C THR A 87 5.38 -7.17 1.09
N PRO A 88 6.27 -6.34 1.67
CA PRO A 88 6.03 -4.91 1.86
C PRO A 88 6.29 -4.10 0.59
N ASP A 89 5.66 -4.51 -0.52
CA ASP A 89 5.79 -3.88 -1.85
C ASP A 89 4.63 -2.92 -2.19
N GLY A 90 3.71 -2.70 -1.25
CA GLY A 90 2.53 -1.87 -1.44
C GLY A 90 1.38 -2.56 -2.19
N TYR A 91 1.52 -3.81 -2.64
CA TYR A 91 0.48 -4.54 -3.36
C TYR A 91 -0.39 -5.44 -2.46
N THR A 92 -0.15 -5.40 -1.15
CA THR A 92 -1.05 -5.98 -0.15
C THR A 92 -1.47 -4.89 0.84
N ILE A 93 -2.77 -4.64 0.94
CA ILE A 93 -3.37 -3.65 1.84
C ILE A 93 -4.28 -4.39 2.80
N ALA A 94 -4.35 -3.95 4.06
CA ALA A 94 -5.30 -4.45 5.04
C ALA A 94 -6.35 -3.37 5.38
N VAL A 95 -7.64 -3.75 5.37
CA VAL A 95 -8.72 -2.91 5.88
C VAL A 95 -9.14 -3.47 7.23
N VAL A 96 -8.75 -2.79 8.28
CA VAL A 96 -8.89 -3.23 9.66
C VAL A 96 -9.89 -2.37 10.44
N SER A 97 -10.38 -2.86 11.57
CA SER A 97 -11.20 -2.12 12.52
C SER A 97 -10.42 -1.86 13.81
N THR A 98 -11.08 -1.29 14.81
CA THR A 98 -10.52 -1.05 16.16
C THR A 98 -9.90 -2.29 16.81
N SER A 99 -10.33 -3.50 16.44
CA SER A 99 -9.74 -4.75 16.93
C SER A 99 -8.24 -4.84 16.63
N PHE A 100 -7.75 -4.19 15.57
CA PHE A 100 -6.34 -4.14 15.23
C PHE A 100 -5.46 -3.60 16.36
N VAL A 101 -5.91 -2.55 17.04
CA VAL A 101 -5.18 -1.91 18.15
C VAL A 101 -5.55 -2.46 19.52
N VAL A 102 -6.73 -3.08 19.65
CA VAL A 102 -7.22 -3.61 20.93
C VAL A 102 -6.75 -5.04 21.18
N ASN A 103 -6.66 -5.87 20.15
CA ASN A 103 -6.28 -7.28 20.25
C ASN A 103 -4.93 -7.53 20.95
N PRO A 104 -3.88 -6.70 20.78
CA PRO A 104 -2.63 -6.85 21.54
C PRO A 104 -2.82 -6.85 23.04
N SER A 105 -3.85 -6.14 23.55
CA SER A 105 -4.17 -6.10 24.98
C SER A 105 -5.11 -7.22 25.43
N LEU A 106 -5.85 -7.83 24.50
CA LEU A 106 -6.83 -8.87 24.81
C LEU A 106 -6.27 -10.30 24.70
N TYR A 107 -5.31 -10.51 23.79
CA TYR A 107 -4.77 -11.84 23.53
C TYR A 107 -3.33 -11.95 24.04
N PRO A 108 -2.99 -13.03 24.76
CA PRO A 108 -1.62 -13.24 25.27
C PRO A 108 -0.56 -13.33 24.15
N LYS A 109 -0.99 -13.76 22.95
CA LYS A 109 -0.13 -13.91 21.79
C LYS A 109 -0.90 -13.57 20.52
N ILE A 110 -0.39 -12.62 19.77
CA ILE A 110 -0.91 -12.25 18.44
C ILE A 110 0.18 -12.45 17.37
N PRO A 111 -0.21 -12.74 16.12
CA PRO A 111 0.74 -13.05 15.05
C PRO A 111 1.25 -11.82 14.29
N TYR A 112 1.17 -10.62 14.86
CA TYR A 112 1.58 -9.36 14.24
C TYR A 112 1.93 -8.30 15.30
N ASP A 113 2.71 -7.31 14.90
CA ASP A 113 2.97 -6.10 15.69
C ASP A 113 2.34 -4.89 14.95
N PRO A 114 1.34 -4.20 15.56
CA PRO A 114 0.62 -3.11 14.88
C PRO A 114 1.50 -1.91 14.55
N TYR A 115 2.64 -1.74 15.23
CA TYR A 115 3.54 -0.60 15.04
C TYR A 115 4.72 -0.89 14.11
N ARG A 116 5.13 -2.16 14.00
CA ARG A 116 6.32 -2.56 13.26
C ARG A 116 5.99 -3.17 11.90
N ASP A 117 4.89 -3.92 11.82
CA ASP A 117 4.60 -4.73 10.64
C ASP A 117 3.69 -4.01 9.63
N PHE A 118 3.22 -2.80 9.95
CA PHE A 118 2.28 -2.06 9.11
C PHE A 118 2.67 -0.60 8.95
N ALA A 119 2.45 -0.08 7.75
CA ALA A 119 2.48 1.34 7.46
C ALA A 119 1.04 1.87 7.32
N PRO A 120 0.57 2.78 8.17
CA PRO A 120 -0.79 3.33 8.08
C PRO A 120 -0.94 4.19 6.82
N ILE A 121 -2.05 4.03 6.10
CA ILE A 121 -2.36 4.80 4.90
C ILE A 121 -3.32 5.93 5.26
N THR A 122 -4.50 5.59 5.76
CA THR A 122 -5.54 6.57 6.11
C THR A 122 -6.64 5.96 6.99
N LEU A 123 -7.41 6.82 7.64
CA LEU A 123 -8.64 6.46 8.32
C LEU A 123 -9.78 6.47 7.30
N ALA A 124 -10.28 5.28 6.95
CA ALA A 124 -11.28 5.11 5.90
C ALA A 124 -12.68 5.59 6.30
N ALA A 125 -13.09 5.35 7.55
CA ALA A 125 -14.37 5.79 8.09
C ALA A 125 -14.36 5.82 9.63
N VAL A 126 -15.22 6.63 10.20
CA VAL A 126 -15.52 6.65 11.64
C VAL A 126 -17.01 6.38 11.81
N SER A 127 -17.34 5.39 12.64
CA SER A 127 -18.73 5.13 13.04
C SER A 127 -18.88 5.54 14.51
N PRO A 128 -19.87 6.41 14.84
CA PRO A 128 -20.16 6.70 16.23
C PRO A 128 -20.69 5.43 16.90
N THR A 129 -20.06 5.02 17.99
CA THR A 129 -20.56 3.95 18.85
C THR A 129 -21.47 4.58 19.89
N CYS A 130 -22.79 4.37 19.80
CA CYS A 130 -23.69 4.72 20.88
C CYS A 130 -23.55 3.64 21.98
N TRP A 131 -23.26 4.08 23.17
CA TRP A 131 -23.29 3.30 24.41
C TRP A 131 -24.66 3.42 25.06
#